data_e865a8c59d783fc620d07453cb7fbfd8
#
_entry.id   e865a8c59d783fc620d07453cb7fbfd8
#
_cell.length_a   1.000
_cell.length_b   1.000
_cell.length_c   1.000
_cell.angle_alpha   90.00
_cell.angle_beta   90.00
_cell.angle_gamma   90.00
#
_symmetry.space_group_name_H-M   'P 1'
#
loop_
_entity.id
_entity.type
_entity.pdbx_description
1 polymer ?
#
loop_
_entity_poly.entity_id
_entity_poly.type
_entity_poly.pdbx_seq_one_letter_code
_entity_poly.pdbx_strand_id
1 'polypeptide(L)'
;MFSPLDHLSSWLNRFVFQDVFLEGMGRGHFLPPLGRGYPFGKGVYQDFLGINYYSRDMVQFSWKPTELFAKRLVKKGALRNDLGWEIYPRGLYLLGKALYKKYKLPIFITENGTCDREDKFRSRFIFDHLKEVCRLIGEGVPVERYYHWTFIDNFEWIEGESAPFGLLANDYALQKRTFRPSAFLYKEICKTKALSEDMLLKLR
;
A
#
# COMPACT_ATOMS: atom_id res chain seq x y z
N MET A 1 8.92 18.35 -14.92
CA MET A 1 9.67 17.29 -15.64
C MET A 1 10.70 16.77 -14.66
N PHE A 2 10.83 15.44 -14.50
CA PHE A 2 11.83 14.86 -13.60
C PHE A 2 13.18 14.80 -14.30
N SER A 3 14.24 15.12 -13.52
CA SER A 3 15.62 15.04 -14.02
C SER A 3 16.16 13.60 -13.99
N PRO A 4 17.24 13.27 -14.72
CA PRO A 4 17.92 11.98 -14.59
C PRO A 4 18.35 11.66 -13.15
N LEU A 5 18.72 12.68 -12.37
CA LEU A 5 19.10 12.52 -10.96
C LEU A 5 17.89 12.16 -10.09
N ASP A 6 16.68 12.67 -10.38
CA ASP A 6 15.45 12.28 -9.69
C ASP A 6 15.15 10.79 -9.92
N HIS A 7 15.33 10.30 -11.14
CA HIS A 7 15.17 8.88 -11.46
C HIS A 7 16.20 8.01 -10.77
N LEU A 8 17.46 8.44 -10.70
CA LEU A 8 18.51 7.72 -9.99
C LEU A 8 18.20 7.62 -8.49
N SER A 9 17.79 8.73 -7.86
CA SER A 9 17.39 8.75 -6.44
C SER A 9 16.19 7.85 -6.17
N SER A 10 15.18 7.90 -7.03
CA SER A 10 14.00 7.03 -6.93
C SER A 10 14.38 5.55 -7.05
N TRP A 11 15.24 5.21 -8.02
CA TRP A 11 15.75 3.85 -8.19
C TRP A 11 16.54 3.39 -6.95
N LEU A 12 17.46 4.22 -6.43
CA LEU A 12 18.27 3.90 -5.25
C LEU A 12 17.39 3.63 -4.02
N ASN A 13 16.40 4.47 -3.78
CA ASN A 13 15.45 4.27 -2.68
C ASN A 13 14.67 2.96 -2.84
N ARG A 14 14.11 2.69 -4.03
CA ARG A 14 13.43 1.44 -4.29
C ARG A 14 14.36 0.23 -4.13
N PHE A 15 15.59 0.33 -4.64
CA PHE A 15 16.57 -0.74 -4.57
C PHE A 15 16.87 -1.12 -3.11
N VAL A 16 17.19 -0.14 -2.27
CA VAL A 16 17.57 -0.37 -0.87
C VAL A 16 16.39 -0.85 -0.03
N PHE A 17 15.19 -0.29 -0.21
CA PHE A 17 14.03 -0.61 0.63
C PHE A 17 13.19 -1.78 0.15
N GLN A 18 13.29 -2.17 -1.11
CA GLN A 18 12.42 -3.19 -1.69
C GLN A 18 13.19 -4.25 -2.49
N ASP A 19 13.96 -3.83 -3.53
CA ASP A 19 14.49 -4.76 -4.52
C ASP A 19 15.48 -5.77 -3.89
N VAL A 20 16.32 -5.36 -2.93
CA VAL A 20 17.28 -6.26 -2.27
C VAL A 20 16.60 -7.39 -1.49
N PHE A 21 15.49 -7.10 -0.81
CA PHE A 21 14.71 -8.10 -0.09
C PHE A 21 13.94 -9.02 -1.04
N LEU A 22 13.30 -8.44 -2.03
CA LEU A 22 12.54 -9.19 -3.03
C LEU A 22 13.42 -10.12 -3.88
N GLU A 23 14.64 -9.71 -4.22
CA GLU A 23 15.61 -10.57 -4.90
C GLU A 23 16.08 -11.73 -4.01
N GLY A 24 16.34 -11.45 -2.72
CA GLY A 24 16.69 -12.48 -1.75
C GLY A 24 15.61 -13.53 -1.60
N MET A 25 14.38 -13.11 -1.35
CA MET A 25 13.25 -14.01 -1.12
C MET A 25 12.74 -14.67 -2.42
N GLY A 26 12.65 -13.91 -3.50
CA GLY A 26 12.06 -14.40 -4.75
C GLY A 26 13.00 -15.17 -5.66
N ARG A 27 14.32 -15.11 -5.43
CA ARG A 27 15.34 -15.77 -6.29
C ARG A 27 16.53 -16.38 -5.53
N GLY A 28 16.60 -16.18 -4.22
CA GLY A 28 17.77 -16.53 -3.40
C GLY A 28 18.99 -15.65 -3.70
N HIS A 29 18.81 -14.55 -4.47
CA HIS A 29 19.89 -13.67 -4.90
C HIS A 29 20.09 -12.52 -3.93
N PHE A 30 21.11 -12.61 -3.08
CA PHE A 30 21.46 -11.57 -2.15
C PHE A 30 22.27 -10.49 -2.87
N LEU A 31 21.87 -9.24 -2.67
CA LEU A 31 22.47 -8.03 -3.21
C LEU A 31 22.99 -7.14 -2.08
N PRO A 32 24.07 -6.36 -2.27
CA PRO A 32 24.49 -5.38 -1.28
C PRO A 32 23.34 -4.40 -0.94
N PRO A 33 23.18 -4.02 0.34
CA PRO A 33 24.03 -4.31 1.50
C PRO A 33 23.74 -5.65 2.21
N LEU A 34 22.70 -6.42 1.81
CA LEU A 34 22.31 -7.65 2.52
C LEU A 34 23.26 -8.84 2.31
N GLY A 35 24.07 -8.82 1.28
CA GLY A 35 24.99 -9.90 0.95
C GLY A 35 25.42 -9.90 -0.50
N ARG A 36 25.91 -11.04 -0.99
CA ARG A 36 26.30 -11.23 -2.39
C ARG A 36 26.01 -12.66 -2.86
N GLY A 37 25.51 -12.80 -4.08
CA GLY A 37 25.34 -14.09 -4.75
C GLY A 37 24.18 -14.93 -4.16
N TYR A 38 24.37 -16.22 -4.07
CA TYR A 38 23.34 -17.19 -3.72
C TYR A 38 23.78 -18.06 -2.51
N PRO A 39 23.85 -17.50 -1.29
CA PRO A 39 24.42 -18.19 -0.14
C PRO A 39 23.66 -19.47 0.24
N PHE A 40 22.36 -19.57 -0.08
CA PHE A 40 21.50 -20.73 0.16
C PHE A 40 21.09 -21.44 -1.13
N GLY A 41 21.72 -21.10 -2.27
CA GLY A 41 21.33 -21.59 -3.59
C GLY A 41 20.34 -20.67 -4.32
N LYS A 42 20.13 -20.99 -5.62
CA LYS A 42 19.09 -20.35 -6.43
C LYS A 42 17.74 -20.99 -6.12
N GLY A 43 16.73 -20.19 -5.85
CA GLY A 43 15.40 -20.71 -5.54
C GLY A 43 14.42 -19.63 -5.15
N VAL A 44 13.16 -20.00 -5.03
CA VAL A 44 12.08 -19.17 -4.49
C VAL A 44 11.90 -19.55 -3.02
N TYR A 45 12.04 -18.59 -2.13
CA TYR A 45 12.00 -18.77 -0.68
C TYR A 45 10.76 -18.10 -0.05
N GLN A 46 9.71 -17.96 -0.84
CA GLN A 46 8.42 -17.40 -0.42
C GLN A 46 7.28 -18.01 -1.23
N ASP A 47 6.10 -18.16 -0.63
CA ASP A 47 4.93 -18.75 -1.26
C ASP A 47 4.04 -17.71 -1.96
N PHE A 48 4.08 -16.46 -1.51
CA PHE A 48 3.32 -15.35 -2.04
C PHE A 48 4.05 -14.01 -1.86
N LEU A 49 3.58 -12.99 -2.56
CA LEU A 49 4.05 -11.61 -2.40
C LEU A 49 3.06 -10.86 -1.52
N GLY A 50 3.47 -10.46 -0.31
CA GLY A 50 2.73 -9.57 0.57
C GLY A 50 2.96 -8.11 0.19
N ILE A 51 1.90 -7.35 -0.03
CA ILE A 51 1.96 -5.92 -0.39
C ILE A 51 1.25 -5.10 0.68
N ASN A 52 2.02 -4.24 1.37
CA ASN A 52 1.49 -3.16 2.19
C ASN A 52 1.50 -1.89 1.33
N TYR A 53 0.33 -1.38 0.98
CA TYR A 53 0.21 -0.23 0.10
C TYR A 53 -0.69 0.85 0.69
N TYR A 54 -0.18 2.05 0.86
CA TYR A 54 -0.93 3.19 1.40
C TYR A 54 -0.93 4.39 0.47
N SER A 55 0.22 4.70 -0.13
CA SER A 55 0.44 5.93 -0.87
C SER A 55 1.59 5.75 -1.86
N ARG A 56 1.93 6.81 -2.57
CA ARG A 56 3.19 6.92 -3.31
C ARG A 56 3.94 8.17 -2.89
N ASP A 57 5.27 8.11 -2.98
CA ASP A 57 6.12 9.27 -2.93
C ASP A 57 6.56 9.70 -4.34
N MET A 58 6.61 10.99 -4.59
CA MET A 58 7.41 11.55 -5.67
C MET A 58 8.78 11.88 -5.12
N VAL A 59 9.82 11.52 -5.84
CA VAL A 59 11.20 11.71 -5.42
C VAL A 59 11.86 12.78 -6.26
N GLN A 60 12.45 13.77 -5.58
CA GLN A 60 13.31 14.78 -6.16
C GLN A 60 14.73 14.54 -5.61
N PHE A 61 15.74 14.70 -6.45
CA PHE A 61 17.13 14.60 -6.03
C PHE A 61 17.48 15.66 -4.98
N SER A 62 18.26 15.25 -3.98
CA SER A 62 18.75 16.10 -2.90
C SER A 62 20.19 15.70 -2.54
N TRP A 63 21.08 16.65 -2.26
CA TRP A 63 22.44 16.38 -1.85
C TRP A 63 22.56 15.90 -0.40
N LYS A 64 21.65 14.99 0.03
CA LYS A 64 21.64 14.41 1.38
C LYS A 64 21.82 12.89 1.32
N PRO A 65 23.06 12.39 1.49
CA PRO A 65 23.33 10.95 1.46
C PRO A 65 22.54 10.14 2.50
N THR A 66 22.31 10.73 3.69
CA THR A 66 21.54 10.11 4.78
C THR A 66 20.09 9.85 4.43
N GLU A 67 19.56 10.56 3.44
CA GLU A 67 18.20 10.39 2.90
C GLU A 67 18.24 9.64 1.55
N LEU A 68 19.32 8.92 1.23
CA LEU A 68 19.55 8.26 -0.06
C LEU A 68 19.38 9.22 -1.25
N PHE A 69 19.85 10.45 -1.10
CA PHE A 69 19.76 11.54 -2.08
C PHE A 69 18.33 11.87 -2.52
N ALA A 70 17.32 11.58 -1.70
CA ALA A 70 15.92 11.73 -2.02
C ALA A 70 15.20 12.72 -1.11
N LYS A 71 14.62 13.76 -1.70
CA LYS A 71 13.57 14.56 -1.07
C LYS A 71 12.22 14.00 -1.49
N ARG A 72 11.42 13.55 -0.52
CA ARG A 72 10.07 13.03 -0.77
C ARG A 72 9.08 14.17 -0.90
N LEU A 73 8.20 14.10 -1.88
CA LEU A 73 7.20 15.11 -2.20
C LEU A 73 5.87 14.43 -2.47
N VAL A 74 4.79 15.17 -2.20
CA VAL A 74 3.45 14.79 -2.62
C VAL A 74 3.07 15.62 -3.85
N LYS A 75 2.44 15.02 -4.84
CA LYS A 75 2.01 15.70 -6.07
C LYS A 75 1.13 16.92 -5.74
N LYS A 76 1.43 18.06 -6.36
CA LYS A 76 0.61 19.28 -6.22
C LYS A 76 -0.82 19.01 -6.71
N GLY A 77 -1.81 19.36 -5.90
CA GLY A 77 -3.23 19.17 -6.21
C GLY A 77 -3.73 17.72 -6.08
N ALA A 78 -2.91 16.78 -5.59
CA ALA A 78 -3.38 15.43 -5.31
C ALA A 78 -4.31 15.40 -4.10
N LEU A 79 -5.28 14.48 -4.12
CA LEU A 79 -6.07 14.15 -2.94
C LEU A 79 -5.15 13.58 -1.86
N ARG A 80 -5.38 13.99 -0.61
CA ARG A 80 -4.57 13.57 0.53
C ARG A 80 -5.45 13.09 1.66
N ASN A 81 -4.91 12.17 2.45
CA ASN A 81 -5.50 11.78 3.72
C ASN A 81 -5.13 12.77 4.84
N ASP A 82 -5.60 12.54 6.05
CA ASP A 82 -5.38 13.43 7.20
C ASP A 82 -3.92 13.47 7.70
N LEU A 83 -3.06 12.55 7.24
CA LEU A 83 -1.61 12.58 7.44
C LEU A 83 -0.88 13.27 6.29
N GLY A 84 -1.60 13.79 5.30
CA GLY A 84 -1.01 14.46 4.13
C GLY A 84 -0.51 13.50 3.04
N TRP A 85 -0.75 12.19 3.16
CA TRP A 85 -0.34 11.20 2.15
C TRP A 85 -1.25 11.24 0.94
N GLU A 86 -0.68 11.11 -0.24
CA GLU A 86 -1.45 11.07 -1.49
C GLU A 86 -2.35 9.83 -1.55
N ILE A 87 -3.62 10.02 -1.88
CA ILE A 87 -4.53 8.92 -2.20
C ILE A 87 -4.33 8.57 -3.67
N TYR A 88 -3.68 7.42 -3.94
CA TYR A 88 -3.31 7.02 -5.30
C TYR A 88 -3.61 5.54 -5.60
N PRO A 89 -4.89 5.17 -5.83
CA PRO A 89 -5.30 3.77 -6.04
C PRO A 89 -4.57 3.08 -7.19
N ARG A 90 -4.32 3.82 -8.27
CA ARG A 90 -3.58 3.33 -9.46
C ARG A 90 -2.22 2.73 -9.14
N GLY A 91 -1.57 3.22 -8.06
CA GLY A 91 -0.25 2.71 -7.64
C GLY A 91 -0.29 1.25 -7.21
N LEU A 92 -1.35 0.81 -6.55
CA LEU A 92 -1.55 -0.59 -6.16
C LEU A 92 -1.58 -1.51 -7.40
N TYR A 93 -2.32 -1.11 -8.45
CA TYR A 93 -2.33 -1.84 -9.71
C TYR A 93 -0.93 -1.89 -10.37
N LEU A 94 -0.26 -0.74 -10.48
CA LEU A 94 1.06 -0.67 -11.12
C LEU A 94 2.10 -1.54 -10.39
N LEU A 95 2.10 -1.49 -9.05
CA LEU A 95 2.99 -2.27 -8.21
C LEU A 95 2.68 -3.77 -8.34
N GLY A 96 1.42 -4.18 -8.17
CA GLY A 96 1.01 -5.58 -8.28
C GLY A 96 1.35 -6.17 -9.65
N LYS A 97 1.07 -5.43 -10.73
CA LYS A 97 1.42 -5.87 -12.10
C LYS A 97 2.93 -6.03 -12.30
N ALA A 98 3.73 -5.09 -11.81
CA ALA A 98 5.19 -5.14 -11.92
C ALA A 98 5.78 -6.32 -11.13
N LEU A 99 5.31 -6.54 -9.90
CA LEU A 99 5.76 -7.63 -9.05
C LEU A 99 5.38 -9.00 -9.63
N TYR A 100 4.13 -9.16 -10.05
CA TYR A 100 3.71 -10.41 -10.68
C TYR A 100 4.45 -10.70 -11.98
N LYS A 101 4.70 -9.69 -12.82
CA LYS A 101 5.52 -9.85 -14.03
C LYS A 101 6.91 -10.40 -13.72
N LYS A 102 7.51 -9.97 -12.61
CA LYS A 102 8.89 -10.30 -12.23
C LYS A 102 9.01 -11.64 -11.51
N TYR A 103 8.11 -11.92 -10.57
CA TYR A 103 8.25 -13.06 -9.66
C TYR A 103 7.27 -14.22 -9.93
N LYS A 104 6.15 -13.95 -10.59
CA LYS A 104 5.13 -14.96 -10.95
C LYS A 104 4.53 -15.70 -9.74
N LEU A 105 4.46 -15.04 -8.59
CA LEU A 105 3.88 -15.57 -7.35
C LEU A 105 2.50 -14.95 -7.11
N PRO A 106 1.60 -15.65 -6.38
CA PRO A 106 0.36 -15.06 -5.91
C PRO A 106 0.60 -13.79 -5.10
N ILE A 107 -0.35 -12.86 -5.14
CA ILE A 107 -0.29 -11.59 -4.42
C ILE A 107 -1.33 -11.57 -3.31
N PHE A 108 -0.90 -11.21 -2.11
CA PHE A 108 -1.77 -10.83 -1.00
C PHE A 108 -1.59 -9.35 -0.74
N ILE A 109 -2.66 -8.58 -0.79
CA ILE A 109 -2.64 -7.20 -0.27
C ILE A 109 -2.78 -7.32 1.24
N THR A 110 -1.64 -7.33 1.91
CA THR A 110 -1.55 -7.58 3.35
C THR A 110 -1.95 -6.36 4.17
N GLU A 111 -1.80 -5.16 3.59
CA GLU A 111 -2.33 -3.94 4.18
C GLU A 111 -2.70 -2.93 3.09
N ASN A 112 -3.85 -2.30 3.24
CA ASN A 112 -4.25 -1.12 2.49
C ASN A 112 -5.27 -0.31 3.29
N GLY A 113 -4.98 0.95 3.57
CA GLY A 113 -5.82 1.78 4.42
C GLY A 113 -5.48 3.25 4.34
N THR A 114 -6.26 4.05 5.06
CA THR A 114 -6.09 5.50 5.09
C THR A 114 -6.48 6.09 6.43
N CYS A 115 -5.73 7.10 6.87
CA CYS A 115 -6.11 7.92 8.01
C CYS A 115 -7.22 8.89 7.56
N ASP A 116 -8.40 8.76 8.20
CA ASP A 116 -9.58 9.59 7.94
C ASP A 116 -10.37 9.73 9.24
N ARG A 117 -10.19 10.86 9.91
CA ARG A 117 -10.74 11.10 11.26
C ARG A 117 -12.26 11.13 11.28
N GLU A 118 -12.84 11.68 10.24
CA GLU A 118 -14.28 11.89 10.13
C GLU A 118 -15.00 10.87 9.25
N ASP A 119 -14.25 9.87 8.75
CA ASP A 119 -14.76 8.84 7.82
C ASP A 119 -15.41 9.42 6.54
N LYS A 120 -14.91 10.56 6.06
CA LYS A 120 -15.47 11.27 4.91
C LYS A 120 -15.12 10.64 3.57
N PHE A 121 -13.93 10.04 3.48
CA PHE A 121 -13.39 9.53 2.21
C PHE A 121 -12.89 8.08 2.29
N ARG A 122 -12.88 7.43 3.46
CA ARG A 122 -12.41 6.04 3.61
C ARG A 122 -13.22 5.06 2.76
N SER A 123 -14.54 5.20 2.70
CA SER A 123 -15.38 4.39 1.84
C SER A 123 -14.96 4.48 0.37
N ARG A 124 -14.71 5.70 -0.11
CA ARG A 124 -14.25 5.94 -1.48
C ARG A 124 -12.84 5.40 -1.70
N PHE A 125 -11.95 5.57 -0.73
CA PHE A 125 -10.61 5.00 -0.75
C PHE A 125 -10.65 3.48 -0.92
N ILE A 126 -11.43 2.78 -0.10
CA ILE A 126 -11.58 1.31 -0.16
C ILE A 126 -12.10 0.90 -1.55
N PHE A 127 -13.17 1.54 -2.01
CA PHE A 127 -13.77 1.21 -3.30
C PHE A 127 -12.79 1.38 -4.46
N ASP A 128 -12.10 2.53 -4.53
CA ASP A 128 -11.19 2.83 -5.64
C ASP A 128 -9.96 1.91 -5.63
N HIS A 129 -9.42 1.53 -4.46
CA HIS A 129 -8.32 0.57 -4.39
C HIS A 129 -8.75 -0.84 -4.77
N LEU A 130 -9.90 -1.31 -4.30
CA LEU A 130 -10.43 -2.61 -4.69
C LEU A 130 -10.80 -2.68 -6.18
N LYS A 131 -11.22 -1.57 -6.79
CA LYS A 131 -11.40 -1.49 -8.24
C LYS A 131 -10.10 -1.79 -9.00
N GLU A 132 -8.96 -1.27 -8.51
CA GLU A 132 -7.66 -1.58 -9.11
C GLU A 132 -7.21 -3.03 -8.83
N VAL A 133 -7.62 -3.62 -7.71
CA VAL A 133 -7.44 -5.06 -7.43
C VAL A 133 -8.27 -5.90 -8.41
N CYS A 134 -9.55 -5.57 -8.60
CA CYS A 134 -10.40 -6.25 -9.61
C CYS A 134 -9.78 -6.17 -11.01
N ARG A 135 -9.18 -5.03 -11.35
CA ARG A 135 -8.48 -4.86 -12.61
C ARG A 135 -7.27 -5.80 -12.74
N LEU A 136 -6.45 -5.95 -11.68
CA LEU A 136 -5.33 -6.91 -11.66
C LEU A 136 -5.83 -8.33 -11.91
N ILE A 137 -6.88 -8.74 -11.21
CA ILE A 137 -7.50 -10.07 -11.36
C ILE A 137 -8.02 -10.27 -12.78
N GLY A 138 -8.70 -9.28 -13.34
CA GLY A 138 -9.20 -9.29 -14.72
C GLY A 138 -8.10 -9.39 -15.79
N GLU A 139 -6.87 -8.96 -15.47
CA GLU A 139 -5.69 -9.11 -16.31
C GLU A 139 -4.89 -10.41 -16.02
N GLY A 140 -5.44 -11.34 -15.21
CA GLY A 140 -4.84 -12.64 -14.90
C GLY A 140 -3.77 -12.62 -13.81
N VAL A 141 -3.68 -11.55 -13.02
CA VAL A 141 -2.82 -11.52 -11.84
C VAL A 141 -3.53 -12.18 -10.67
N PRO A 142 -2.98 -13.25 -10.06
CA PRO A 142 -3.63 -13.96 -8.95
C PRO A 142 -3.49 -13.16 -7.65
N VAL A 143 -4.42 -12.20 -7.44
CA VAL A 143 -4.57 -11.53 -6.15
C VAL A 143 -5.57 -12.32 -5.34
N GLU A 144 -5.07 -13.06 -4.34
CA GLU A 144 -5.88 -14.02 -3.60
C GLU A 144 -6.51 -13.44 -2.34
N ARG A 145 -5.89 -12.41 -1.76
CA ARG A 145 -6.35 -11.82 -0.50
C ARG A 145 -6.17 -10.30 -0.50
N TYR A 146 -7.10 -9.65 0.21
CA TYR A 146 -7.03 -8.23 0.51
C TYR A 146 -7.43 -8.01 1.97
N TYR A 147 -6.59 -7.29 2.72
CA TYR A 147 -6.84 -6.90 4.10
C TYR A 147 -6.81 -5.39 4.22
N HIS A 148 -7.91 -4.85 4.75
CA HIS A 148 -7.96 -3.42 5.07
C HIS A 148 -7.18 -3.13 6.36
N TRP A 149 -6.32 -2.14 6.32
CA TRP A 149 -5.68 -1.58 7.50
C TRP A 149 -6.44 -0.34 7.97
N THR A 150 -7.11 -0.40 9.13
CA THR A 150 -7.16 -1.50 10.07
C THR A 150 -8.61 -1.77 10.51
N PHE A 151 -8.85 -2.83 11.26
CA PHE A 151 -10.20 -3.15 11.72
C PHE A 151 -10.66 -2.20 12.84
N ILE A 152 -9.79 -1.94 13.84
CA ILE A 152 -10.06 -1.04 14.98
C ILE A 152 -8.91 -0.04 15.05
N ASP A 153 -9.20 1.23 15.38
CA ASP A 153 -8.16 2.21 15.67
C ASP A 153 -7.17 1.66 16.69
N ASN A 154 -5.89 1.80 16.39
CA ASN A 154 -4.80 1.31 17.21
C ASN A 154 -3.74 2.40 17.41
N PHE A 155 -2.67 2.05 18.10
CA PHE A 155 -1.50 2.91 18.26
C PHE A 155 -0.64 2.87 17.00
N GLU A 156 -0.65 3.95 16.21
CA GLU A 156 0.04 4.09 14.92
C GLU A 156 1.47 4.63 15.09
N TRP A 157 2.31 3.86 15.75
CA TRP A 157 3.74 4.15 15.89
C TRP A 157 4.00 5.60 16.34
N ILE A 158 4.70 6.38 15.51
CA ILE A 158 5.04 7.79 15.81
C ILE A 158 3.83 8.73 15.84
N GLU A 159 2.73 8.35 15.21
CA GLU A 159 1.47 9.11 15.20
C GLU A 159 0.63 8.86 16.47
N GLY A 160 0.99 7.84 17.26
CA GLY A 160 0.27 7.48 18.48
C GLY A 160 -1.18 7.08 18.19
N GLU A 161 -2.08 7.55 19.05
CA GLU A 161 -3.53 7.31 18.96
C GLU A 161 -4.25 8.33 18.08
N SER A 162 -3.52 9.32 17.54
CA SER A 162 -4.09 10.46 16.81
C SER A 162 -4.44 10.17 15.35
N ALA A 163 -3.98 9.04 14.80
CA ALA A 163 -4.14 8.65 13.41
C ALA A 163 -5.15 7.49 13.26
N PRO A 164 -6.44 7.76 13.09
CA PRO A 164 -7.47 6.72 12.98
C PRO A 164 -7.49 6.09 11.57
N PHE A 165 -7.09 4.83 11.50
CA PHE A 165 -7.19 4.00 10.30
C PHE A 165 -8.35 2.99 10.37
N GLY A 166 -8.94 2.80 11.54
CA GLY A 166 -9.91 1.76 11.81
C GLY A 166 -11.23 1.89 11.06
N LEU A 167 -11.81 0.75 10.72
CA LEU A 167 -13.23 0.65 10.38
C LEU A 167 -14.10 0.89 11.61
N LEU A 168 -13.58 0.59 12.81
CA LEU A 168 -14.17 0.92 14.09
C LEU A 168 -13.34 2.02 14.75
N ALA A 169 -14.02 3.07 15.18
CA ALA A 169 -13.45 4.05 16.09
C ALA A 169 -13.23 3.43 17.47
N ASN A 170 -12.11 3.74 18.11
CA ASN A 170 -11.81 3.33 19.47
C ASN A 170 -11.71 4.55 20.39
N ASP A 171 -12.59 4.61 21.39
CA ASP A 171 -12.43 5.50 22.51
C ASP A 171 -11.49 4.82 23.52
N TYR A 172 -10.26 5.29 23.60
CA TYR A 172 -9.23 4.65 24.43
C TYR A 172 -9.51 4.81 25.93
N ALA A 173 -10.16 5.89 26.35
CA ALA A 173 -10.50 6.13 27.75
C ALA A 173 -11.64 5.23 28.22
N LEU A 174 -12.69 5.12 27.42
CA LEU A 174 -13.88 4.33 27.74
C LEU A 174 -13.81 2.88 27.22
N GLN A 175 -12.78 2.54 26.42
CA GLN A 175 -12.66 1.25 25.73
C GLN A 175 -13.89 0.90 24.87
N LYS A 176 -14.55 1.94 24.36
CA LYS A 176 -15.75 1.81 23.54
C LYS A 176 -15.37 1.81 22.06
N ARG A 177 -15.94 0.85 21.33
CA ARG A 177 -15.74 0.72 19.89
C ARG A 177 -17.03 1.03 19.14
N THR A 178 -16.94 1.86 18.10
CA THR A 178 -18.10 2.31 17.33
C THR A 178 -17.82 2.11 15.86
N PHE A 179 -18.74 1.45 15.15
CA PHE A 179 -18.63 1.26 13.69
C PHE A 179 -18.70 2.59 12.97
N ARG A 180 -17.77 2.80 12.04
CA ARG A 180 -17.83 3.89 11.08
C ARG A 180 -18.69 3.51 9.88
N PRO A 181 -19.26 4.48 9.14
CA PRO A 181 -19.99 4.23 7.87
C PRO A 181 -19.21 3.36 6.89
N SER A 182 -17.90 3.57 6.74
CA SER A 182 -17.03 2.78 5.88
C SER A 182 -16.98 1.28 6.22
N ALA A 183 -17.19 0.92 7.50
CA ALA A 183 -17.25 -0.47 7.94
C ALA A 183 -18.42 -1.24 7.30
N PHE A 184 -19.56 -0.58 7.11
CA PHE A 184 -20.73 -1.20 6.49
C PHE A 184 -20.53 -1.44 5.00
N LEU A 185 -19.88 -0.51 4.29
CA LEU A 185 -19.46 -0.74 2.90
C LEU A 185 -18.50 -1.92 2.81
N TYR A 186 -17.46 -1.95 3.63
CA TYR A 186 -16.47 -3.03 3.61
C TYR A 186 -17.10 -4.38 3.94
N LYS A 187 -18.00 -4.43 4.94
CA LYS A 187 -18.80 -5.62 5.27
C LYS A 187 -19.60 -6.12 4.06
N GLU A 188 -20.25 -5.23 3.33
CA GLU A 188 -21.00 -5.56 2.13
C GLU A 188 -20.09 -6.17 1.06
N ILE A 189 -18.94 -5.54 0.78
CA ILE A 189 -17.94 -6.05 -0.16
C ILE A 189 -17.44 -7.44 0.26
N CYS A 190 -17.11 -7.64 1.55
CA CYS A 190 -16.68 -8.94 2.05
C CYS A 190 -17.75 -10.02 1.89
N LYS A 191 -19.03 -9.68 2.08
CA LYS A 191 -20.16 -10.59 1.95
C LYS A 191 -20.43 -10.98 0.49
N THR A 192 -20.45 -9.97 -0.39
CA THR A 192 -20.79 -10.17 -1.82
C THR A 192 -19.59 -10.59 -2.67
N LYS A 193 -18.38 -10.30 -2.20
CA LYS A 193 -17.11 -10.43 -2.96
C LYS A 193 -17.16 -9.70 -4.31
N ALA A 194 -17.89 -8.59 -4.37
CA ALA A 194 -18.11 -7.81 -5.57
C ALA A 194 -18.16 -6.30 -5.27
N LEU A 195 -17.81 -5.50 -6.27
CA LEU A 195 -18.05 -4.06 -6.30
C LEU A 195 -19.26 -3.80 -7.22
N SER A 196 -20.29 -3.13 -6.72
CA SER A 196 -21.50 -2.80 -7.49
C SER A 196 -21.56 -1.30 -7.81
N GLU A 197 -22.35 -0.96 -8.85
CA GLU A 197 -22.66 0.44 -9.17
C GLU A 197 -23.44 1.12 -8.04
N ASP A 198 -24.32 0.40 -7.35
CA ASP A 198 -25.09 0.91 -6.22
C ASP A 198 -24.18 1.35 -5.06
N MET A 199 -23.09 0.61 -4.81
CA MET A 199 -22.07 1.02 -3.85
C MET A 199 -21.43 2.34 -4.27
N LEU A 200 -21.10 2.50 -5.56
CA LEU A 200 -20.50 3.72 -6.09
C LEU A 200 -21.45 4.93 -5.99
N LEU A 201 -22.73 4.74 -6.23
CA LEU A 201 -23.75 5.81 -6.11
C LEU A 201 -23.88 6.32 -4.67
N LYS A 202 -23.76 5.44 -3.68
CA LYS A 202 -23.80 5.79 -2.26
C LYS A 202 -22.53 6.54 -1.78
N LEU A 203 -21.46 6.58 -2.61
CA LEU A 203 -20.20 7.27 -2.31
C LEU A 203 -20.11 8.67 -2.94
N ARG A 204 -21.19 9.14 -3.57
CA ARG A 204 -21.30 10.50 -4.13
C ARG A 204 -21.88 11.45 -3.09
#